data_acc25e4cfa5cd804bd4bce3e34b213c9
#
_entry.id   acc25e4cfa5cd804bd4bce3e34b213c9
#
_cell.length_a   1.000
_cell.length_b   1.000
_cell.length_c   1.000
_cell.angle_alpha   90.00
_cell.angle_beta   90.00
_cell.angle_gamma   90.00
#
_symmetry.space_group_name_H-M   'P 1'
#
loop_
_entity.id
_entity.type
_entity.pdbx_description
1 polymer ?
#
loop_
_entity_poly.entity_id
_entity_poly.type
_entity_poly.pdbx_seq_one_letter_code
_entity_poly.pdbx_strand_id
1 'polypeptide(L)'
;QAFTGGPAGGGPAARGEAVNRLGGDVAKVNPLSPVDLVIDHSVTVDHFGDDDAVEENVRLEMERNHERYVFLRWGQKAFDKFRVVPPGTGICHQVNLEYLGKAIWHETLNGEEYAWPDTLVGTDSHTTMINALGVLGWGVGGIEAEAAMLGQPVSMLIPDVVGFKLTGKLRAGITATDLVLTVTQMLRKHGVVGKFVEFYGD
;
A
#
# COMPACT_ATOMS: atom_id res chain seq x y z
N GLN A 1 -1.59 8.66 2.03
CA GLN A 1 -0.55 7.64 2.25
C GLN A 1 -0.32 6.86 0.95
N ALA A 2 0.90 6.46 0.66
CA ALA A 2 1.22 5.67 -0.52
C ALA A 2 1.98 4.40 -0.12
N PHE A 3 1.52 3.24 -0.58
CA PHE A 3 2.28 2.01 -0.53
C PHE A 3 2.98 1.81 -1.87
N THR A 4 4.29 1.72 -1.87
CA THR A 4 5.06 1.68 -3.11
C THR A 4 5.98 0.46 -3.16
N GLY A 5 6.15 -0.06 -4.38
CA GLY A 5 7.23 -0.99 -4.68
C GLY A 5 8.56 -0.29 -4.91
N GLY A 6 9.63 -1.06 -5.04
CA GLY A 6 11.00 -0.57 -5.25
C GLY A 6 11.19 0.51 -6.33
N PRO A 7 10.51 0.42 -7.51
CA PRO A 7 10.64 1.43 -8.56
C PRO A 7 10.24 2.85 -8.15
N ALA A 8 9.22 2.99 -7.31
CA ALA A 8 8.76 4.31 -6.86
C ALA A 8 9.74 4.98 -5.88
N GLY A 9 10.60 4.21 -5.20
CA GLY A 9 11.69 4.77 -4.39
C GLY A 9 12.87 5.30 -5.21
N GLY A 10 13.08 4.76 -6.43
CA GLY A 10 14.14 5.19 -7.34
C GLY A 10 13.91 6.57 -7.94
N GLY A 11 12.66 6.96 -8.15
CA GLY A 11 12.30 8.26 -8.72
C GLY A 11 12.77 9.45 -7.87
N PRO A 12 12.44 9.53 -6.57
CA PRO A 12 12.95 10.60 -5.69
C PRO A 12 14.47 10.65 -5.60
N ALA A 13 15.16 9.50 -5.62
CA ALA A 13 16.62 9.44 -5.62
C ALA A 13 17.21 10.10 -6.89
N ALA A 14 16.71 9.72 -8.06
CA ALA A 14 17.14 10.29 -9.35
C ALA A 14 16.84 11.79 -9.43
N ARG A 15 15.70 12.25 -8.89
CA ARG A 15 15.36 13.68 -8.81
C ARG A 15 16.31 14.44 -7.89
N GLY A 16 16.67 13.88 -6.75
CA GLY A 16 17.66 14.47 -5.84
C GLY A 16 18.98 14.73 -6.56
N GLU A 17 19.47 13.79 -7.35
CA GLU A 17 20.67 13.97 -8.16
C GLU A 17 20.49 15.04 -9.24
N ALA A 18 19.35 15.05 -9.94
CA ALA A 18 19.06 16.05 -10.95
C ALA A 18 18.98 17.48 -10.35
N VAL A 19 18.31 17.65 -9.21
CA VAL A 19 18.23 18.92 -8.49
C VAL A 19 19.61 19.39 -8.06
N ASN A 20 20.45 18.49 -7.55
CA ASN A 20 21.83 18.79 -7.18
C ASN A 20 22.66 19.29 -8.39
N ARG A 21 22.56 18.61 -9.54
CA ARG A 21 23.22 19.01 -10.79
C ARG A 21 22.78 20.39 -11.29
N LEU A 22 21.53 20.77 -11.01
CA LEU A 22 20.96 22.07 -11.36
C LEU A 22 21.25 23.15 -10.31
N GLY A 23 22.02 22.84 -9.26
CA GLY A 23 22.36 23.77 -8.19
C GLY A 23 21.21 24.06 -7.21
N GLY A 24 20.19 23.20 -7.20
CA GLY A 24 19.05 23.31 -6.29
C GLY A 24 19.29 22.63 -4.95
N ASP A 25 18.40 22.88 -4.01
CA ASP A 25 18.40 22.27 -2.69
C ASP A 25 17.77 20.88 -2.72
N VAL A 26 18.57 19.85 -2.53
CA VAL A 26 18.14 18.44 -2.52
C VAL A 26 17.14 18.13 -1.39
N ALA A 27 17.18 18.87 -0.28
CA ALA A 27 16.23 18.69 0.82
C ALA A 27 14.77 18.96 0.43
N LYS A 28 14.56 19.70 -0.68
CA LYS A 28 13.21 19.92 -1.25
C LYS A 28 12.62 18.71 -1.95
N VAL A 29 13.42 17.65 -2.19
CA VAL A 29 12.95 16.41 -2.81
C VAL A 29 12.50 15.42 -1.71
N ASN A 30 11.63 15.86 -0.83
CA ASN A 30 11.01 15.00 0.18
C ASN A 30 9.57 14.68 -0.20
N PRO A 31 9.07 13.48 0.15
CA PRO A 31 7.65 13.19 0.07
C PRO A 31 6.84 14.19 0.89
N LEU A 32 5.83 14.79 0.30
CA LEU A 32 4.89 15.67 1.00
C LEU A 32 3.84 14.88 1.79
N SER A 33 3.50 13.69 1.29
CA SER A 33 2.61 12.74 1.96
C SER A 33 3.42 11.62 2.62
N PRO A 34 2.94 11.02 3.72
CA PRO A 34 3.56 9.82 4.30
C PRO A 34 3.62 8.67 3.30
N VAL A 35 4.75 7.99 3.25
CA VAL A 35 5.04 6.88 2.34
C VAL A 35 5.48 5.67 3.13
N ASP A 36 4.80 4.55 2.96
CA ASP A 36 5.20 3.26 3.48
C ASP A 36 5.59 2.33 2.33
N LEU A 37 6.83 1.84 2.36
CA LEU A 37 7.28 0.76 1.48
C LEU A 37 7.28 -0.53 2.30
N VAL A 38 6.43 -1.46 1.89
CA VAL A 38 6.29 -2.74 2.60
C VAL A 38 6.92 -3.84 1.76
N ILE A 39 7.80 -4.63 2.38
CA ILE A 39 8.34 -5.85 1.79
C ILE A 39 7.34 -6.97 2.08
N ASP A 40 6.46 -7.21 1.13
CA ASP A 40 5.26 -8.00 1.33
C ASP A 40 5.50 -9.50 1.07
N HIS A 41 5.53 -9.90 -0.17
CA HIS A 41 5.63 -11.32 -0.59
C HIS A 41 7.06 -11.74 -0.98
N SER A 42 8.08 -11.02 -0.54
CA SER A 42 9.43 -11.20 -1.10
C SER A 42 10.25 -12.31 -0.45
N VAL A 43 9.81 -12.85 0.69
CA VAL A 43 10.56 -13.92 1.35
C VAL A 43 10.24 -15.25 0.69
N THR A 44 11.24 -15.82 0.01
CA THR A 44 11.16 -17.15 -0.57
C THR A 44 11.28 -18.21 0.51
N VAL A 45 10.44 -19.25 0.45
CA VAL A 45 10.51 -20.37 1.39
C VAL A 45 11.52 -21.38 0.85
N ASP A 46 12.74 -21.37 1.39
CA ASP A 46 13.78 -22.36 1.12
C ASP A 46 13.81 -23.44 2.21
N HIS A 47 13.54 -23.04 3.44
CA HIS A 47 13.43 -23.92 4.61
C HIS A 47 12.01 -23.96 5.12
N PHE A 48 11.58 -25.15 5.56
CA PHE A 48 10.23 -25.37 6.07
C PHE A 48 10.18 -26.57 7.01
N GLY A 49 9.17 -26.59 7.86
CA GLY A 49 8.86 -27.75 8.71
C GLY A 49 9.63 -27.82 10.02
N ASP A 50 10.35 -26.76 10.40
CA ASP A 50 11.03 -26.61 11.67
C ASP A 50 10.81 -25.21 12.26
N ASP A 51 11.19 -25.03 13.52
CA ASP A 51 10.96 -23.79 14.27
C ASP A 51 11.83 -22.63 13.77
N ASP A 52 12.99 -22.91 13.17
CA ASP A 52 13.97 -21.91 12.73
C ASP A 52 13.74 -21.48 11.27
N ALA A 53 12.82 -22.12 10.56
CA ALA A 53 12.58 -21.90 9.14
C ALA A 53 12.30 -20.44 8.78
N VAL A 54 11.54 -19.71 9.61
CA VAL A 54 11.20 -18.30 9.37
C VAL A 54 12.46 -17.43 9.42
N GLU A 55 13.29 -17.60 10.45
CA GLU A 55 14.53 -16.84 10.64
C GLU A 55 15.53 -17.10 9.52
N GLU A 56 15.69 -18.38 9.14
CA GLU A 56 16.59 -18.78 8.07
C GLU A 56 16.15 -18.23 6.71
N ASN A 57 14.86 -18.25 6.38
CA ASN A 57 14.35 -17.67 5.14
C ASN A 57 14.55 -16.16 5.08
N VAL A 58 14.35 -15.44 6.19
CA VAL A 58 14.61 -14.00 6.26
C VAL A 58 16.11 -13.71 6.11
N ARG A 59 16.99 -14.51 6.72
CA ARG A 59 18.44 -14.40 6.56
C ARG A 59 18.86 -14.55 5.09
N LEU A 60 18.35 -15.57 4.42
CA LEU A 60 18.61 -15.81 3.00
C LEU A 60 18.08 -14.67 2.11
N GLU A 61 16.92 -14.12 2.42
CA GLU A 61 16.37 -12.96 1.70
C GLU A 61 17.30 -11.75 1.83
N MET A 62 17.81 -11.47 3.04
CA MET A 62 18.75 -10.37 3.29
C MET A 62 20.07 -10.55 2.53
N GLU A 63 20.58 -11.77 2.45
CA GLU A 63 21.80 -12.09 1.70
C GLU A 63 21.60 -11.92 0.17
N ARG A 64 20.53 -12.49 -0.36
CA ARG A 64 20.22 -12.43 -1.80
C ARG A 64 19.96 -11.03 -2.31
N ASN A 65 19.27 -10.23 -1.52
CA ASN A 65 18.81 -8.90 -1.91
C ASN A 65 19.51 -7.78 -1.14
N HIS A 66 20.75 -8.00 -0.71
CA HIS A 66 21.53 -7.07 0.10
C HIS A 66 21.52 -5.63 -0.46
N GLU A 67 21.80 -5.47 -1.75
CA GLU A 67 21.83 -4.15 -2.41
C GLU A 67 20.49 -3.42 -2.31
N ARG A 68 19.37 -4.15 -2.47
CA ARG A 68 18.01 -3.59 -2.29
C ARG A 68 17.85 -3.03 -0.89
N TYR A 69 18.24 -3.78 0.14
CA TYR A 69 18.05 -3.36 1.52
C TYR A 69 18.98 -2.23 1.92
N VAL A 70 20.18 -2.19 1.39
CA VAL A 70 21.09 -1.03 1.56
C VAL A 70 20.46 0.23 0.96
N PHE A 71 19.90 0.14 -0.26
CA PHE A 71 19.20 1.26 -0.91
C PHE A 71 17.96 1.70 -0.09
N LEU A 72 17.14 0.77 0.35
CA LEU A 72 15.94 1.09 1.15
C LEU A 72 16.31 1.72 2.50
N ARG A 73 17.37 1.24 3.13
CA ARG A 73 17.89 1.83 4.38
C ARG A 73 18.41 3.24 4.17
N TRP A 74 19.06 3.48 3.04
CA TRP A 74 19.46 4.83 2.65
C TRP A 74 18.23 5.72 2.48
N GLY A 75 17.23 5.30 1.71
CA GLY A 75 15.99 6.06 1.49
C GLY A 75 15.28 6.44 2.77
N GLN A 76 15.17 5.49 3.71
CA GLN A 76 14.56 5.73 5.02
C GLN A 76 15.30 6.79 5.86
N LYS A 77 16.60 6.98 5.62
CA LYS A 77 17.40 8.01 6.29
C LYS A 77 17.43 9.34 5.52
N ALA A 78 17.27 9.29 4.20
CA ALA A 78 17.35 10.45 3.32
C ALA A 78 16.03 11.22 3.25
N PHE A 79 14.90 10.57 3.49
CA PHE A 79 13.56 11.16 3.37
C PHE A 79 12.81 11.14 4.70
N ASP A 80 12.24 12.27 5.10
CA ASP A 80 11.59 12.44 6.41
C ASP A 80 10.29 11.65 6.58
N LYS A 81 9.52 11.50 5.51
CA LYS A 81 8.19 10.85 5.52
C LYS A 81 8.20 9.49 4.82
N PHE A 82 9.35 8.84 4.75
CA PHE A 82 9.52 7.55 4.10
C PHE A 82 9.86 6.46 5.13
N ARG A 83 8.99 5.47 5.26
CA ARG A 83 9.15 4.35 6.17
C ARG A 83 9.24 3.05 5.39
N VAL A 84 10.15 2.17 5.81
CA VAL A 84 10.29 0.82 5.25
C VAL A 84 9.87 -0.21 6.29
N VAL A 85 8.95 -1.09 5.92
CA VAL A 85 8.57 -2.27 6.70
C VAL A 85 9.38 -3.45 6.18
N PRO A 86 10.25 -4.05 7.02
CA PRO A 86 11.19 -5.08 6.60
C PRO A 86 10.48 -6.40 6.26
N PRO A 87 11.20 -7.34 5.56
CA PRO A 87 10.68 -8.68 5.31
C PRO A 87 10.46 -9.46 6.61
N GLY A 88 9.55 -10.43 6.58
CA GLY A 88 9.20 -11.23 7.75
C GLY A 88 8.21 -10.55 8.73
N THR A 89 7.78 -9.33 8.45
CA THR A 89 6.82 -8.60 9.31
C THR A 89 5.36 -9.01 9.05
N GLY A 90 5.09 -9.67 7.96
CA GLY A 90 3.76 -10.09 7.53
C GLY A 90 3.28 -9.35 6.29
N ILE A 91 2.24 -9.88 5.68
CA ILE A 91 1.69 -9.39 4.42
C ILE A 91 0.95 -8.07 4.64
N CYS A 92 1.28 -7.05 3.84
CA CYS A 92 0.75 -5.70 3.95
C CYS A 92 -0.79 -5.66 4.00
N HIS A 93 -1.42 -6.30 3.02
CA HIS A 93 -2.87 -6.26 2.85
C HIS A 93 -3.64 -7.29 3.71
N GLN A 94 -2.99 -7.90 4.69
CA GLN A 94 -3.59 -8.81 5.66
C GLN A 94 -3.32 -8.33 7.09
N VAL A 95 -2.12 -8.58 7.60
CA VAL A 95 -1.76 -8.37 9.01
C VAL A 95 -1.41 -6.90 9.30
N ASN A 96 -0.85 -6.20 8.31
CA ASN A 96 -0.28 -4.87 8.52
C ASN A 96 -1.23 -3.70 8.21
N LEU A 97 -2.42 -3.93 7.65
CA LEU A 97 -3.35 -2.84 7.30
C LEU A 97 -3.71 -1.98 8.51
N GLU A 98 -3.97 -2.59 9.66
CA GLU A 98 -4.34 -1.89 10.90
C GLU A 98 -3.19 -1.07 11.49
N TYR A 99 -1.94 -1.43 11.19
CA TYR A 99 -0.75 -0.71 11.63
C TYR A 99 -0.33 0.40 10.67
N LEU A 100 -0.70 0.29 9.42
CA LEU A 100 -0.29 1.19 8.35
C LEU A 100 -1.36 2.24 8.06
N GLY A 101 -2.63 1.84 8.00
CA GLY A 101 -3.77 2.72 7.78
C GLY A 101 -4.13 3.49 9.04
N LYS A 102 -4.51 4.75 8.85
CA LYS A 102 -5.08 5.58 9.91
C LYS A 102 -6.47 6.00 9.46
N ALA A 103 -7.50 5.63 10.18
CA ALA A 103 -8.85 6.03 9.80
C ALA A 103 -9.02 7.56 9.73
N ILE A 104 -8.37 8.27 10.64
CA ILE A 104 -8.38 9.73 10.72
C ILE A 104 -6.95 10.24 10.89
N TRP A 105 -6.56 11.17 10.04
CA TRP A 105 -5.36 11.98 10.22
C TRP A 105 -5.69 13.24 11.00
N HIS A 106 -4.73 13.71 11.78
CA HIS A 106 -4.80 15.02 12.44
C HIS A 106 -3.45 15.71 12.37
N GLU A 107 -3.46 17.02 12.25
CA GLU A 107 -2.27 17.86 12.23
C GLU A 107 -2.63 19.26 12.76
N THR A 108 -1.69 19.86 13.47
CA THR A 108 -1.82 21.26 13.89
C THR A 108 -1.17 22.17 12.86
N LEU A 109 -1.97 22.98 12.17
CA LEU A 109 -1.51 23.96 11.19
C LEU A 109 -1.81 25.36 11.68
N ASN A 110 -0.79 26.23 11.75
CA ASN A 110 -0.93 27.61 12.21
C ASN A 110 -1.59 27.77 13.60
N GLY A 111 -1.45 26.75 14.47
CA GLY A 111 -2.03 26.77 15.80
C GLY A 111 -3.48 26.25 15.90
N GLU A 112 -4.05 25.82 14.78
CA GLU A 112 -5.36 25.18 14.72
C GLU A 112 -5.23 23.69 14.44
N GLU A 113 -6.03 22.87 15.10
CA GLU A 113 -6.08 21.43 14.86
C GLU A 113 -7.02 21.10 13.70
N TYR A 114 -6.51 20.36 12.73
CA TYR A 114 -7.26 19.83 11.60
C TYR A 114 -7.33 18.33 11.68
N ALA A 115 -8.48 17.78 11.35
CA ALA A 115 -8.70 16.35 11.22
C ALA A 115 -9.37 16.03 9.88
N TRP A 116 -8.92 14.95 9.21
CA TRP A 116 -9.49 14.52 7.94
C TRP A 116 -9.44 13.00 7.80
N PRO A 117 -10.38 12.41 7.03
CA PRO A 117 -10.36 10.99 6.72
C PRO A 117 -9.08 10.59 5.98
N ASP A 118 -8.55 9.41 6.29
CA ASP A 118 -7.43 8.85 5.53
C ASP A 118 -7.87 8.40 4.13
N THR A 119 -7.01 8.64 3.16
CA THR A 119 -7.10 8.09 1.83
C THR A 119 -5.74 7.54 1.44
N LEU A 120 -5.73 6.48 0.64
CA LEU A 120 -4.51 5.73 0.34
C LEU A 120 -4.44 5.37 -1.13
N VAL A 121 -3.27 5.59 -1.73
CA VAL A 121 -2.94 5.02 -3.04
C VAL A 121 -1.79 4.01 -2.87
N GLY A 122 -1.83 2.94 -3.64
CA GLY A 122 -0.80 1.92 -3.60
C GLY A 122 -0.53 1.31 -4.96
N THR A 123 0.67 0.81 -5.16
CA THR A 123 1.07 0.14 -6.41
C THR A 123 0.77 -1.36 -6.40
N ASP A 124 0.16 -1.85 -5.34
CA ASP A 124 -0.27 -3.23 -5.19
C ASP A 124 -1.71 -3.45 -5.66
N SER A 125 -1.99 -4.60 -6.26
CA SER A 125 -3.34 -5.00 -6.68
C SER A 125 -4.32 -5.20 -5.52
N HIS A 126 -3.82 -5.37 -4.29
CA HIS A 126 -4.62 -5.54 -3.07
C HIS A 126 -4.84 -4.24 -2.30
N THR A 127 -4.43 -3.10 -2.83
CA THR A 127 -4.56 -1.79 -2.15
C THR A 127 -5.99 -1.50 -1.69
N THR A 128 -6.99 -1.92 -2.47
CA THR A 128 -8.41 -1.74 -2.14
C THR A 128 -8.87 -2.50 -0.90
N MET A 129 -8.10 -3.44 -0.36
CA MET A 129 -8.45 -4.16 0.88
C MET A 129 -8.50 -3.24 2.09
N ILE A 130 -7.79 -2.09 2.06
CA ILE A 130 -7.85 -1.07 3.13
C ILE A 130 -9.26 -0.47 3.30
N ASN A 131 -10.12 -0.59 2.28
CA ASN A 131 -11.50 -0.12 2.35
C ASN A 131 -12.31 -0.84 3.45
N ALA A 132 -11.89 -2.06 3.85
CA ALA A 132 -12.49 -2.78 4.97
C ALA A 132 -12.34 -2.05 6.32
N LEU A 133 -11.35 -1.18 6.45
CA LEU A 133 -11.10 -0.33 7.61
C LEU A 133 -11.74 1.06 7.49
N GLY A 134 -12.57 1.30 6.48
CA GLY A 134 -13.18 2.60 6.22
C GLY A 134 -12.24 3.63 5.61
N VAL A 135 -11.09 3.21 5.09
CA VAL A 135 -10.11 4.06 4.39
C VAL A 135 -10.29 3.90 2.89
N LEU A 136 -10.52 5.00 2.18
CA LEU A 136 -10.61 4.95 0.72
C LEU A 136 -9.23 4.69 0.12
N GLY A 137 -9.05 3.51 -0.44
CA GLY A 137 -7.81 3.09 -1.09
C GLY A 137 -8.03 2.58 -2.50
N TRP A 138 -7.10 2.89 -3.40
CA TRP A 138 -7.11 2.38 -4.77
C TRP A 138 -5.71 2.17 -5.34
N GLY A 139 -5.63 1.24 -6.30
CA GLY A 139 -4.39 0.91 -6.99
C GLY A 139 -4.04 1.95 -8.06
N VAL A 140 -2.77 2.32 -8.11
CA VAL A 140 -2.22 3.27 -9.10
C VAL A 140 -0.93 2.69 -9.71
N GLY A 141 -0.52 3.26 -10.84
CA GLY A 141 0.80 2.97 -11.40
C GLY A 141 1.94 3.65 -10.61
N GLY A 142 3.18 3.22 -10.85
CA GLY A 142 4.34 3.78 -10.15
C GLY A 142 4.53 5.28 -10.35
N ILE A 143 4.26 5.80 -11.56
CA ILE A 143 4.35 7.24 -11.87
C ILE A 143 3.29 8.04 -11.10
N GLU A 144 2.08 7.52 -11.00
CA GLU A 144 0.99 8.16 -10.25
C GLU A 144 1.26 8.15 -8.74
N ALA A 145 1.82 7.04 -8.23
CA ALA A 145 2.26 6.96 -6.83
C ALA A 145 3.34 8.00 -6.54
N GLU A 146 4.33 8.16 -7.43
CA GLU A 146 5.37 9.17 -7.31
C GLU A 146 4.81 10.59 -7.34
N ALA A 147 3.85 10.86 -8.21
CA ALA A 147 3.14 12.13 -8.27
C ALA A 147 2.43 12.45 -6.94
N ALA A 148 1.73 11.45 -6.38
CA ALA A 148 1.06 11.58 -5.09
C ALA A 148 2.06 11.83 -3.94
N MET A 149 3.21 11.14 -3.93
CA MET A 149 4.29 11.39 -2.96
C MET A 149 4.78 12.83 -2.99
N LEU A 150 4.82 13.44 -4.15
CA LEU A 150 5.25 14.82 -4.36
C LEU A 150 4.13 15.86 -4.20
N GLY A 151 2.98 15.43 -3.69
CA GLY A 151 1.84 16.31 -3.42
C GLY A 151 1.08 16.76 -4.66
N GLN A 152 1.24 16.07 -5.80
CA GLN A 152 0.42 16.34 -6.97
C GLN A 152 -0.98 15.75 -6.74
N PRO A 153 -2.04 16.48 -7.07
CA PRO A 153 -3.40 15.98 -6.92
C PRO A 153 -3.66 14.83 -7.88
N VAL A 154 -4.29 13.78 -7.36
CA VAL A 154 -4.80 12.68 -8.17
C VAL A 154 -6.27 12.97 -8.49
N SER A 155 -6.56 13.20 -9.78
CA SER A 155 -7.91 13.46 -10.23
C SER A 155 -8.62 12.16 -10.54
N MET A 156 -9.84 11.99 -10.02
CA MET A 156 -10.73 10.89 -10.40
C MET A 156 -12.14 11.42 -10.62
N LEU A 157 -12.88 10.75 -11.50
CA LEU A 157 -14.33 10.95 -11.58
C LEU A 157 -14.97 10.42 -10.31
N ILE A 158 -15.99 11.13 -9.81
CA ILE A 158 -16.76 10.63 -8.66
C ILE A 158 -17.41 9.31 -9.09
N PRO A 159 -17.04 8.16 -8.47
CA PRO A 159 -17.55 6.87 -8.88
C PRO A 159 -18.98 6.65 -8.39
N ASP A 160 -19.77 5.93 -9.21
CA ASP A 160 -21.05 5.39 -8.76
C ASP A 160 -20.82 4.37 -7.63
N VAL A 161 -21.78 4.26 -6.73
CA VAL A 161 -21.80 3.23 -5.69
C VAL A 161 -22.70 2.09 -6.10
N VAL A 162 -22.16 0.86 -6.10
CA VAL A 162 -22.88 -0.38 -6.37
C VAL A 162 -23.02 -1.16 -5.07
N GLY A 163 -24.23 -1.32 -4.58
CA GLY A 163 -24.51 -2.14 -3.41
C GLY A 163 -24.56 -3.63 -3.75
N PHE A 164 -23.84 -4.46 -3.01
CA PHE A 164 -23.88 -5.91 -3.10
C PHE A 164 -24.46 -6.50 -1.82
N LYS A 165 -25.73 -6.95 -1.88
CA LYS A 165 -26.43 -7.51 -0.73
C LYS A 165 -26.09 -9.00 -0.56
N LEU A 166 -25.53 -9.36 0.60
CA LEU A 166 -25.33 -10.73 1.03
C LEU A 166 -26.51 -11.17 1.90
N THR A 167 -27.07 -12.36 1.65
CA THR A 167 -28.19 -12.92 2.41
C THR A 167 -28.02 -14.40 2.61
N GLY A 168 -28.49 -14.92 3.75
CA GLY A 168 -28.46 -16.33 4.05
C GLY A 168 -27.11 -16.79 4.60
N LYS A 169 -26.80 -18.08 4.42
CA LYS A 169 -25.59 -18.72 4.96
C LYS A 169 -24.94 -19.62 3.91
N LEU A 170 -23.63 -19.76 3.98
CA LEU A 170 -22.91 -20.73 3.17
C LEU A 170 -23.38 -22.16 3.51
N ARG A 171 -23.61 -22.97 2.49
CA ARG A 171 -23.98 -24.39 2.64
C ARG A 171 -22.75 -25.19 3.09
N ALA A 172 -22.99 -26.31 3.74
CA ALA A 172 -21.93 -27.22 4.09
C ALA A 172 -21.13 -27.66 2.83
N GLY A 173 -19.82 -27.60 2.91
CA GLY A 173 -18.90 -27.90 1.82
C GLY A 173 -18.56 -26.73 0.91
N ILE A 174 -19.18 -25.56 1.09
CA ILE A 174 -18.82 -24.32 0.38
C ILE A 174 -17.81 -23.55 1.21
N THR A 175 -16.72 -23.13 0.57
CA THR A 175 -15.64 -22.37 1.20
C THR A 175 -15.79 -20.86 0.98
N ALA A 176 -15.04 -20.07 1.74
CA ALA A 176 -14.94 -18.62 1.52
C ALA A 176 -14.39 -18.31 0.11
N THR A 177 -13.52 -19.15 -0.42
CA THR A 177 -12.99 -19.01 -1.78
C THR A 177 -14.07 -19.14 -2.84
N ASP A 178 -15.00 -20.09 -2.69
CA ASP A 178 -16.14 -20.25 -3.60
C ASP A 178 -17.02 -19.00 -3.60
N LEU A 179 -17.26 -18.42 -2.42
CA LEU A 179 -17.99 -17.16 -2.28
C LEU A 179 -17.28 -16.03 -3.03
N VAL A 180 -15.99 -15.83 -2.76
CA VAL A 180 -15.19 -14.76 -3.38
C VAL A 180 -15.19 -14.88 -4.91
N LEU A 181 -14.96 -16.08 -5.44
CA LEU A 181 -14.96 -16.32 -6.89
C LEU A 181 -16.33 -16.04 -7.51
N THR A 182 -17.42 -16.47 -6.85
CA THR A 182 -18.77 -16.20 -7.30
C THR A 182 -19.10 -14.71 -7.31
N VAL A 183 -18.82 -14.00 -6.23
CA VAL A 183 -19.02 -12.56 -6.10
C VAL A 183 -18.21 -11.81 -7.17
N THR A 184 -16.95 -12.17 -7.35
CA THR A 184 -16.07 -11.56 -8.36
C THR A 184 -16.64 -11.75 -9.78
N GLN A 185 -17.14 -12.93 -10.09
CA GLN A 185 -17.76 -13.22 -11.38
C GLN A 185 -19.02 -12.36 -11.60
N MET A 186 -19.87 -12.25 -10.58
CA MET A 186 -21.08 -11.43 -10.64
C MET A 186 -20.76 -9.95 -10.85
N LEU A 187 -19.82 -9.41 -10.08
CA LEU A 187 -19.39 -8.02 -10.17
C LEU A 187 -18.75 -7.71 -11.53
N ARG A 188 -17.90 -8.61 -12.04
CA ARG A 188 -17.33 -8.46 -13.40
C ARG A 188 -18.41 -8.42 -14.48
N LYS A 189 -19.40 -9.30 -14.39
CA LYS A 189 -20.52 -9.32 -15.33
C LYS A 189 -21.38 -8.07 -15.25
N HIS A 190 -21.55 -7.50 -14.06
CA HIS A 190 -22.27 -6.25 -13.83
C HIS A 190 -21.51 -5.04 -14.36
N GLY A 191 -20.16 -5.06 -14.34
CA GLY A 191 -19.33 -3.96 -14.82
C GLY A 191 -19.09 -2.90 -13.74
N VAL A 192 -18.25 -3.23 -12.76
CA VAL A 192 -17.94 -2.36 -11.60
C VAL A 192 -16.59 -1.63 -11.72
N VAL A 193 -15.90 -1.73 -12.83
CA VAL A 193 -14.64 -1.01 -13.04
C VAL A 193 -14.89 0.50 -12.94
N GLY A 194 -14.13 1.18 -12.09
CA GLY A 194 -14.31 2.60 -11.81
C GLY A 194 -15.51 2.93 -10.92
N LYS A 195 -16.08 1.92 -10.23
CA LYS A 195 -17.18 2.10 -9.28
C LYS A 195 -16.76 1.65 -7.89
N PHE A 196 -17.41 2.19 -6.86
CA PHE A 196 -17.30 1.67 -5.50
C PHE A 196 -18.28 0.51 -5.31
N VAL A 197 -17.83 -0.53 -4.59
CA VAL A 197 -18.70 -1.65 -4.23
C VAL A 197 -18.85 -1.67 -2.72
N GLU A 198 -20.08 -1.57 -2.25
CA GLU A 198 -20.42 -1.68 -0.84
C GLU A 198 -21.08 -3.04 -0.57
N PHE A 199 -20.53 -3.79 0.38
CA PHE A 199 -21.11 -5.04 0.83
C PHE A 199 -21.98 -4.81 2.04
N TYR A 200 -23.19 -5.35 2.03
CA TYR A 200 -24.13 -5.26 3.15
C TYR A 200 -25.01 -6.51 3.21
N GLY A 201 -25.71 -6.70 4.29
CA GLY A 201 -26.60 -7.84 4.49
C GLY A 201 -26.85 -8.10 5.98
N ASP A 202 -27.51 -9.21 6.26
CA ASP A 202 -27.89 -9.63 7.62
C ASP A 202 -26.83 -10.56 8.22
#